data_d0a432d19098ba6792f02bca35996f62
#
_entry.id   d0a432d19098ba6792f02bca35996f62
#
_cell.length_a   1.000
_cell.length_b   1.000
_cell.length_c   1.000
_cell.angle_alpha   90.00
_cell.angle_beta   90.00
_cell.angle_gamma   90.00
#
_symmetry.space_group_name_H-M   'P 1'
#
loop_
_entity.id
_entity.type
_entity.pdbx_description
1 polymer ?
#
loop_
_entity_poly.entity_id
_entity_poly.type
_entity_poly.pdbx_seq_one_letter_code
_entity_poly.pdbx_strand_id
1 'polypeptide(L)'
;MITRCPWVGEQPIYIDYHDKEWGKPEFDSQKLFEKICLEGQQAGLSWITVLKKRESYRVAFHQFDPKKIAKMTVLDIDACMQNAGLIRHRAKLEAIVKNAKAYLAMEKCGENFSDFIWSFVNHKPIVNDVPDLRIVPAKTEASKALSKALKKRGFVFVGETTCYAFMQSMGLVNDHINGCCCK
;
A
#
# COMPACT_ATOMS: atom_id res chain seq x y z
N MET A 1 -18.60 -14.52 -20.18
CA MET A 1 -17.20 -14.63 -19.73
C MET A 1 -16.86 -13.42 -18.87
N ILE A 2 -16.25 -13.62 -17.69
CA ILE A 2 -15.89 -12.50 -16.80
C ILE A 2 -14.57 -11.90 -17.31
N THR A 3 -14.59 -10.61 -17.64
CA THR A 3 -13.39 -9.89 -18.08
C THR A 3 -12.72 -9.23 -16.87
N ARG A 4 -11.41 -9.46 -16.70
CA ARG A 4 -10.57 -8.86 -15.66
C ARG A 4 -9.39 -8.12 -16.27
N CYS A 5 -8.72 -7.31 -15.46
CA CYS A 5 -7.47 -6.69 -15.88
C CYS A 5 -6.42 -7.76 -16.21
N PRO A 6 -5.63 -7.61 -17.29
CA PRO A 6 -4.71 -8.66 -17.77
C PRO A 6 -3.64 -9.10 -16.77
N TRP A 7 -3.28 -8.25 -15.82
CA TRP A 7 -2.25 -8.56 -14.82
C TRP A 7 -2.68 -9.61 -13.78
N VAL A 8 -3.98 -9.92 -13.69
CA VAL A 8 -4.53 -10.80 -12.63
C VAL A 8 -4.07 -12.25 -12.78
N GLY A 9 -3.96 -12.74 -14.02
CA GLY A 9 -3.61 -14.14 -14.27
C GLY A 9 -4.67 -15.11 -13.75
N GLU A 10 -4.23 -16.33 -13.37
CA GLU A 10 -5.12 -17.42 -13.00
C GLU A 10 -5.02 -17.82 -11.50
N GLN A 11 -4.14 -17.19 -10.73
CA GLN A 11 -3.94 -17.54 -9.32
C GLN A 11 -5.13 -17.07 -8.47
N PRO A 12 -5.80 -17.96 -7.71
CA PRO A 12 -7.00 -17.60 -6.93
C PRO A 12 -6.78 -16.42 -5.98
N ILE A 13 -5.64 -16.34 -5.32
CA ILE A 13 -5.32 -15.24 -4.41
C ILE A 13 -5.26 -13.88 -5.14
N TYR A 14 -4.78 -13.87 -6.38
CA TYR A 14 -4.70 -12.66 -7.19
C TYR A 14 -6.05 -12.25 -7.75
N ILE A 15 -6.86 -13.23 -8.15
CA ILE A 15 -8.25 -13.02 -8.60
C ILE A 15 -9.06 -12.41 -7.45
N ASP A 16 -8.98 -12.98 -6.26
CA ASP A 16 -9.68 -12.47 -5.07
C ASP A 16 -9.25 -11.04 -4.73
N TYR A 17 -7.96 -10.77 -4.75
CA TYR A 17 -7.42 -9.43 -4.50
C TYR A 17 -7.96 -8.41 -5.51
N HIS A 18 -7.91 -8.75 -6.80
CA HIS A 18 -8.45 -7.89 -7.86
C HIS A 18 -9.94 -7.64 -7.71
N ASP A 19 -10.72 -8.69 -7.49
CA ASP A 19 -12.18 -8.59 -7.50
C ASP A 19 -12.75 -7.96 -6.22
N LYS A 20 -12.05 -8.12 -5.10
CA LYS A 20 -12.57 -7.71 -3.79
C LYS A 20 -11.90 -6.48 -3.19
N GLU A 21 -10.67 -6.18 -3.58
CA GLU A 21 -9.86 -5.14 -2.92
C GLU A 21 -9.36 -4.05 -3.88
N TRP A 22 -8.63 -4.42 -4.91
CA TRP A 22 -7.93 -3.47 -5.77
C TRP A 22 -8.88 -2.48 -6.46
N GLY A 23 -8.59 -1.19 -6.34
CA GLY A 23 -9.40 -0.13 -6.94
C GLY A 23 -10.67 0.23 -6.19
N LYS A 24 -10.97 -0.43 -5.06
CA LYS A 24 -12.11 -0.08 -4.21
C LYS A 24 -11.69 0.95 -3.16
N PRO A 25 -12.46 2.05 -3.00
CA PRO A 25 -12.13 3.09 -2.04
C PRO A 25 -12.04 2.56 -0.60
N GLU A 26 -10.90 2.81 0.05
CA GLU A 26 -10.65 2.48 1.44
C GLU A 26 -10.44 3.77 2.24
N PHE A 27 -11.17 3.93 3.34
CA PHE A 27 -11.13 5.12 4.20
C PHE A 27 -10.62 4.82 5.62
N ASP A 28 -10.42 3.56 5.98
CA ASP A 28 -9.88 3.20 7.28
C ASP A 28 -8.40 3.53 7.37
N SER A 29 -8.01 4.37 8.34
CA SER A 29 -6.62 4.83 8.50
C SER A 29 -5.64 3.69 8.73
N GLN A 30 -6.00 2.66 9.50
CA GLN A 30 -5.09 1.53 9.77
C GLN A 30 -4.92 0.65 8.53
N LYS A 31 -5.97 0.42 7.77
CA LYS A 31 -5.87 -0.32 6.50
C LYS A 31 -5.05 0.44 5.45
N LEU A 32 -5.19 1.75 5.39
CA LEU A 32 -4.36 2.60 4.54
C LEU A 32 -2.89 2.55 4.99
N PHE A 33 -2.64 2.58 6.29
CA PHE A 33 -1.29 2.43 6.85
C PHE A 33 -0.68 1.05 6.53
N GLU A 34 -1.43 -0.03 6.74
CA GLU A 34 -1.00 -1.38 6.34
C GLU A 34 -0.57 -1.40 4.89
N LYS A 35 -1.41 -0.84 4.02
CA LYS A 35 -1.18 -0.92 2.58
C LYS A 35 0.04 -0.12 2.13
N ILE A 36 0.24 1.08 2.63
CA ILE A 36 1.43 1.87 2.27
C ILE A 36 2.72 1.17 2.73
N CYS A 37 2.70 0.51 3.87
CA CYS A 37 3.82 -0.29 4.35
C CYS A 37 4.07 -1.50 3.44
N LEU A 38 3.02 -2.24 3.06
CA LEU A 38 3.14 -3.41 2.18
C LEU A 38 3.60 -3.03 0.76
N GLU A 39 3.11 -1.92 0.23
CA GLU A 39 3.59 -1.41 -1.07
C GLU A 39 5.08 -1.08 -1.03
N GLY A 40 5.58 -0.57 0.08
CA GLY A 40 7.02 -0.34 0.28
C GLY A 40 7.85 -1.63 0.29
N GLN A 41 7.27 -2.77 0.69
CA GLN A 41 7.94 -4.07 0.65
C GLN A 41 8.14 -4.59 -0.78
N GLN A 42 7.34 -4.11 -1.73
CA GLN A 42 7.36 -4.58 -3.11
C GLN A 42 8.60 -4.14 -3.88
N ALA A 43 9.32 -3.11 -3.47
CA ALA A 43 10.45 -2.56 -4.24
C ALA A 43 11.38 -3.67 -4.77
N GLY A 44 11.51 -3.76 -6.09
CA GLY A 44 12.30 -4.81 -6.77
C GLY A 44 11.61 -6.17 -6.90
N LEU A 45 10.34 -6.29 -6.51
CA LEU A 45 9.56 -7.54 -6.50
C LEU A 45 8.22 -7.35 -7.20
N SER A 46 7.51 -8.47 -7.46
CA SER A 46 6.12 -8.42 -7.92
C SER A 46 5.15 -8.29 -6.74
N TRP A 47 3.99 -7.65 -6.98
CA TRP A 47 2.99 -7.52 -5.93
C TRP A 47 2.48 -8.87 -5.41
N ILE A 48 2.32 -9.87 -6.28
CA ILE A 48 1.87 -11.19 -5.84
C ILE A 48 2.83 -11.84 -4.82
N THR A 49 4.12 -11.53 -4.91
CA THR A 49 5.11 -12.00 -3.92
C THR A 49 4.80 -11.43 -2.54
N VAL A 50 4.49 -10.16 -2.45
CA VAL A 50 4.08 -9.49 -1.18
C VAL A 50 2.71 -9.99 -0.73
N LEU A 51 1.76 -10.10 -1.65
CA LEU A 51 0.40 -10.54 -1.36
C LEU A 51 0.38 -11.94 -0.71
N LYS A 52 1.18 -12.87 -1.22
CA LYS A 52 1.33 -14.22 -0.65
C LYS A 52 1.91 -14.23 0.77
N LYS A 53 2.65 -13.20 1.14
CA LYS A 53 3.28 -13.04 2.45
C LYS A 53 2.49 -12.14 3.40
N ARG A 54 1.37 -11.57 2.94
CA ARG A 54 0.60 -10.56 3.69
C ARG A 54 0.19 -11.03 5.09
N GLU A 55 -0.33 -12.26 5.22
CA GLU A 55 -0.74 -12.79 6.52
C GLU A 55 0.45 -12.95 7.48
N SER A 56 1.61 -13.37 6.98
CA SER A 56 2.84 -13.43 7.78
C SER A 56 3.28 -12.04 8.25
N TYR A 57 3.14 -11.02 7.40
CA TYR A 57 3.37 -9.63 7.80
C TYR A 57 2.40 -9.17 8.89
N ARG A 58 1.12 -9.48 8.74
CA ARG A 58 0.11 -9.13 9.75
C ARG A 58 0.42 -9.74 11.11
N VAL A 59 0.82 -11.01 11.14
CA VAL A 59 1.22 -11.69 12.39
C VAL A 59 2.47 -11.04 12.97
N ALA A 60 3.53 -10.86 12.17
CA ALA A 60 4.80 -10.32 12.64
C ALA A 60 4.73 -8.86 13.10
N PHE A 61 3.84 -8.07 12.50
CA PHE A 61 3.69 -6.64 12.77
C PHE A 61 2.37 -6.28 13.48
N HIS A 62 1.90 -7.17 14.36
CA HIS A 62 0.77 -6.91 15.27
C HIS A 62 -0.50 -6.43 14.57
N GLN A 63 -0.87 -7.06 13.45
CA GLN A 63 -2.02 -6.68 12.61
C GLN A 63 -1.95 -5.23 12.11
N PHE A 64 -0.74 -4.72 11.93
CA PHE A 64 -0.47 -3.33 11.55
C PHE A 64 -1.07 -2.29 12.49
N ASP A 65 -1.12 -2.60 13.77
CA ASP A 65 -1.41 -1.61 14.82
C ASP A 65 -0.18 -0.70 15.00
N PRO A 66 -0.25 0.58 14.61
CA PRO A 66 0.92 1.47 14.68
C PRO A 66 1.48 1.64 16.09
N LYS A 67 0.61 1.60 17.10
CA LYS A 67 1.04 1.74 18.51
C LYS A 67 1.89 0.58 18.98
N LYS A 68 1.57 -0.64 18.53
CA LYS A 68 2.35 -1.83 18.84
C LYS A 68 3.62 -1.89 18.02
N ILE A 69 3.54 -1.60 16.72
CA ILE A 69 4.70 -1.59 15.83
C ILE A 69 5.76 -0.58 16.29
N ALA A 70 5.35 0.62 16.69
CA ALA A 70 6.27 1.66 17.14
C ALA A 70 7.11 1.27 18.37
N LYS A 71 6.68 0.27 19.13
CA LYS A 71 7.39 -0.28 20.29
C LYS A 71 8.35 -1.42 19.94
N MET A 72 8.34 -1.90 18.71
CA MET A 72 9.20 -2.99 18.26
C MET A 72 10.67 -2.57 18.37
N THR A 73 11.48 -3.51 18.85
CA THR A 73 12.91 -3.33 19.13
C THR A 73 13.78 -3.89 18.00
N VAL A 74 15.09 -3.70 18.11
CA VAL A 74 16.07 -4.33 17.23
C VAL A 74 15.94 -5.86 17.28
N LEU A 75 15.68 -6.44 18.46
CA LEU A 75 15.52 -7.88 18.63
C LEU A 75 14.28 -8.40 17.89
N ASP A 76 13.19 -7.62 17.85
CA ASP A 76 11.99 -7.99 17.08
C ASP A 76 12.30 -8.00 15.58
N ILE A 77 13.06 -7.03 15.09
CA ILE A 77 13.51 -7.00 13.69
C ILE A 77 14.48 -8.14 13.39
N ASP A 78 15.38 -8.48 14.31
CA ASP A 78 16.27 -9.64 14.16
C ASP A 78 15.46 -10.94 14.02
N ALA A 79 14.39 -11.09 14.80
CA ALA A 79 13.48 -12.23 14.67
C ALA A 79 12.77 -12.23 13.31
N CYS A 80 12.32 -11.07 12.83
CA CYS A 80 11.72 -10.93 11.49
C CYS A 80 12.71 -11.34 10.38
N MET A 81 13.99 -11.05 10.52
CA MET A 81 15.03 -11.45 9.56
C MET A 81 15.20 -12.97 9.45
N GLN A 82 14.77 -13.73 10.45
CA GLN A 82 14.77 -15.20 10.44
C GLN A 82 13.44 -15.79 9.94
N ASN A 83 12.42 -14.96 9.74
CA ASN A 83 11.10 -15.40 9.32
C ASN A 83 11.00 -15.54 7.80
N ALA A 84 10.94 -16.77 7.29
CA ALA A 84 10.80 -17.06 5.87
C ALA A 84 9.45 -16.58 5.27
N GLY A 85 8.44 -16.30 6.10
CA GLY A 85 7.17 -15.72 5.70
C GLY A 85 7.24 -14.24 5.30
N LEU A 86 8.37 -13.59 5.57
CA LEU A 86 8.63 -12.18 5.25
C LEU A 86 9.69 -12.06 4.15
N ILE A 87 9.72 -10.88 3.52
CA ILE A 87 10.87 -10.48 2.68
C ILE A 87 11.99 -10.07 3.65
N ARG A 88 13.05 -10.88 3.71
CA ARG A 88 14.15 -10.71 4.66
C ARG A 88 15.13 -9.64 4.19
N HIS A 89 14.65 -8.41 4.18
CA HIS A 89 15.42 -7.21 3.84
C HIS A 89 15.30 -6.24 5.01
N ARG A 90 16.38 -6.11 5.80
CA ARG A 90 16.37 -5.35 7.06
C ARG A 90 15.82 -3.93 6.92
N ALA A 91 16.31 -3.18 5.94
CA ALA A 91 15.87 -1.79 5.74
C ALA A 91 14.36 -1.70 5.46
N LYS A 92 13.79 -2.66 4.72
CA LYS A 92 12.34 -2.71 4.46
C LYS A 92 11.55 -3.04 5.72
N LEU A 93 12.03 -3.94 6.56
CA LEU A 93 11.38 -4.31 7.83
C LEU A 93 11.44 -3.16 8.84
N GLU A 94 12.60 -2.52 8.97
CA GLU A 94 12.78 -1.33 9.82
C GLU A 94 11.91 -0.15 9.34
N ALA A 95 11.68 -0.05 8.03
CA ALA A 95 10.81 0.98 7.46
C ALA A 95 9.38 0.92 8.02
N ILE A 96 8.84 -0.27 8.26
CA ILE A 96 7.50 -0.44 8.85
C ILE A 96 7.46 0.20 10.24
N VAL A 97 8.49 0.00 11.05
CA VAL A 97 8.60 0.61 12.38
C VAL A 97 8.73 2.14 12.29
N LYS A 98 9.57 2.63 11.38
CA LYS A 98 9.71 4.08 11.14
C LYS A 98 8.39 4.70 10.69
N ASN A 99 7.69 4.04 9.79
CA ASN A 99 6.39 4.50 9.29
C ASN A 99 5.32 4.52 10.40
N ALA A 100 5.33 3.54 11.30
CA ALA A 100 4.43 3.54 12.45
C ALA A 100 4.68 4.73 13.39
N LYS A 101 5.95 5.06 13.64
CA LYS A 101 6.31 6.23 14.45
C LYS A 101 5.88 7.54 13.77
N ALA A 102 6.06 7.63 12.45
CA ALA A 102 5.61 8.79 11.67
C ALA A 102 4.07 8.93 11.70
N TYR A 103 3.34 7.82 11.55
CA TYR A 103 1.89 7.79 11.66
C TYR A 103 1.41 8.32 13.02
N LEU A 104 2.00 7.84 14.11
CA LEU A 104 1.65 8.30 15.47
C LEU A 104 2.00 9.76 15.70
N ALA A 105 3.10 10.24 15.12
CA ALA A 105 3.45 11.66 15.17
C ALA A 105 2.40 12.54 14.46
N MET A 106 1.86 12.08 13.34
CA MET A 106 0.75 12.75 12.65
C MET A 106 -0.49 12.83 13.55
N GLU A 107 -0.91 11.70 14.14
CA GLU A 107 -2.06 11.67 15.06
C GLU A 107 -1.86 12.63 16.23
N LYS A 108 -0.68 12.64 16.82
CA LYS A 108 -0.33 13.56 17.93
C LYS A 108 -0.45 15.03 17.55
N CYS A 109 -0.19 15.35 16.28
CA CYS A 109 -0.37 16.70 15.74
C CYS A 109 -1.81 17.00 15.29
N GLY A 110 -2.75 16.08 15.52
CA GLY A 110 -4.15 16.25 15.14
C GLY A 110 -4.46 15.91 13.69
N GLU A 111 -3.52 15.32 12.93
CA GLU A 111 -3.76 14.85 11.57
C GLU A 111 -4.42 13.46 11.59
N ASN A 112 -5.54 13.30 10.87
CA ASN A 112 -6.12 11.99 10.57
C ASN A 112 -5.48 11.43 9.30
N PHE A 113 -4.95 10.20 9.36
CA PHE A 113 -4.21 9.62 8.24
C PHE A 113 -5.08 9.43 6.99
N SER A 114 -6.32 8.96 7.16
CA SER A 114 -7.26 8.82 6.03
C SER A 114 -7.56 10.16 5.38
N ASP A 115 -7.88 11.18 6.15
CA ASP A 115 -8.15 12.53 5.63
C ASP A 115 -6.93 13.09 4.89
N PHE A 116 -5.74 12.89 5.45
CA PHE A 116 -4.48 13.29 4.81
C PHE A 116 -4.29 12.60 3.46
N ILE A 117 -4.43 11.27 3.40
CA ILE A 117 -4.30 10.50 2.16
C ILE A 117 -5.32 10.96 1.11
N TRP A 118 -6.58 11.05 1.48
CA TRP A 118 -7.66 11.40 0.56
C TRP A 118 -7.62 12.85 0.09
N SER A 119 -6.93 13.74 0.81
CA SER A 119 -6.78 15.14 0.40
C SER A 119 -6.05 15.29 -0.95
N PHE A 120 -5.22 14.32 -1.34
CA PHE A 120 -4.48 14.34 -2.62
C PHE A 120 -5.36 14.09 -3.85
N VAL A 121 -6.60 13.66 -3.65
CA VAL A 121 -7.61 13.47 -4.71
C VAL A 121 -8.91 14.23 -4.39
N ASN A 122 -8.81 15.29 -3.59
CA ASN A 122 -9.96 16.12 -3.17
C ASN A 122 -11.10 15.31 -2.52
N HIS A 123 -10.74 14.28 -1.75
CA HIS A 123 -11.64 13.39 -1.03
C HIS A 123 -12.65 12.65 -1.91
N LYS A 124 -12.35 12.46 -3.19
CA LYS A 124 -13.20 11.75 -4.16
C LYS A 124 -12.38 10.78 -5.00
N PRO A 125 -12.84 9.53 -5.17
CA PRO A 125 -12.19 8.60 -6.10
C PRO A 125 -12.15 9.18 -7.52
N ILE A 126 -11.01 8.99 -8.18
CA ILE A 126 -10.82 9.33 -9.59
C ILE A 126 -11.01 8.06 -10.41
N VAL A 127 -12.01 8.04 -11.29
CA VAL A 127 -12.22 6.93 -12.23
C VAL A 127 -11.59 7.31 -13.56
N ASN A 128 -10.50 6.66 -13.92
CA ASN A 128 -9.77 6.91 -15.16
C ASN A 128 -10.36 6.13 -16.32
N ASP A 129 -10.31 6.70 -17.51
CA ASP A 129 -10.59 5.99 -18.77
C ASP A 129 -9.36 5.17 -19.15
N VAL A 130 -9.47 3.84 -19.12
CA VAL A 130 -8.35 2.91 -19.33
C VAL A 130 -8.71 1.90 -20.42
N PRO A 131 -8.66 2.29 -21.68
CA PRO A 131 -8.88 1.34 -22.77
C PRO A 131 -7.79 0.26 -22.86
N ASP A 132 -6.57 0.56 -22.42
CA ASP A 132 -5.43 -0.36 -22.43
C ASP A 132 -4.49 -0.04 -21.24
N LEU A 133 -3.97 -1.09 -20.60
CA LEU A 133 -3.04 -0.92 -19.46
C LEU A 133 -1.76 -0.17 -19.81
N ARG A 134 -1.34 -0.18 -21.06
CA ARG A 134 -0.12 0.51 -21.52
C ARG A 134 -0.19 2.02 -21.36
N ILE A 135 -1.38 2.59 -21.25
CA ILE A 135 -1.55 4.03 -21.05
C ILE A 135 -1.53 4.43 -19.56
N VAL A 136 -1.62 3.45 -18.65
CA VAL A 136 -1.59 3.73 -17.21
C VAL A 136 -0.19 4.20 -16.82
N PRO A 137 -0.06 5.42 -16.23
CA PRO A 137 1.26 5.93 -15.86
C PRO A 137 1.81 5.18 -14.64
N ALA A 138 3.14 5.17 -14.51
CA ALA A 138 3.80 4.65 -13.33
C ALA A 138 3.66 5.59 -12.12
N LYS A 139 3.46 6.88 -12.36
CA LYS A 139 3.29 7.93 -11.36
C LYS A 139 2.54 9.12 -11.93
N THR A 140 1.90 9.91 -11.06
CA THR A 140 1.15 11.12 -11.43
C THR A 140 1.62 12.30 -10.58
N GLU A 141 1.13 13.51 -10.88
CA GLU A 141 1.41 14.67 -10.03
C GLU A 141 0.88 14.48 -8.60
N ALA A 142 -0.29 13.86 -8.44
CA ALA A 142 -0.84 13.53 -7.13
C ALA A 142 0.05 12.54 -6.37
N SER A 143 0.57 11.48 -7.02
CA SER A 143 1.46 10.50 -6.36
C SER A 143 2.82 11.10 -6.01
N LYS A 144 3.34 12.02 -6.81
CA LYS A 144 4.56 12.78 -6.50
C LYS A 144 4.35 13.67 -5.27
N ALA A 145 3.22 14.38 -5.22
CA ALA A 145 2.86 15.23 -4.08
C ALA A 145 2.69 14.40 -2.80
N LEU A 146 2.00 13.26 -2.88
CA LEU A 146 1.81 12.33 -1.77
C LEU A 146 3.17 11.80 -1.27
N SER A 147 4.04 11.33 -2.17
CA SER A 147 5.38 10.87 -1.84
C SER A 147 6.17 11.93 -1.08
N LYS A 148 6.20 13.15 -1.60
CA LYS A 148 6.90 14.28 -0.96
C LYS A 148 6.35 14.57 0.44
N ALA A 149 5.04 14.59 0.57
CA ALA A 149 4.38 14.88 1.85
C ALA A 149 4.60 13.77 2.89
N LEU A 150 4.57 12.51 2.49
CA LEU A 150 4.88 11.36 3.36
C LEU A 150 6.34 11.40 3.82
N LYS A 151 7.28 11.61 2.91
CA LYS A 151 8.72 11.72 3.23
C LYS A 151 8.98 12.86 4.23
N LYS A 152 8.32 14.00 4.05
CA LYS A 152 8.43 15.15 4.98
C LYS A 152 7.97 14.78 6.39
N ARG A 153 7.04 13.84 6.53
CA ARG A 153 6.54 13.34 7.82
C ARG A 153 7.34 12.19 8.40
N GLY A 154 8.41 11.76 7.71
CA GLY A 154 9.30 10.70 8.19
C GLY A 154 8.98 9.30 7.67
N PHE A 155 8.04 9.15 6.75
CA PHE A 155 7.83 7.87 6.07
C PHE A 155 8.98 7.53 5.14
N VAL A 156 9.29 6.24 5.01
CA VAL A 156 10.33 5.71 4.14
C VAL A 156 9.78 4.59 3.25
N PHE A 157 10.46 4.31 2.15
CA PHE A 157 9.97 3.42 1.08
C PHE A 157 8.61 3.87 0.51
N VAL A 158 8.44 5.16 0.37
CA VAL A 158 7.24 5.80 -0.17
C VAL A 158 7.57 6.65 -1.40
N GLY A 159 8.29 6.06 -2.34
CA GLY A 159 8.61 6.72 -3.61
C GLY A 159 7.36 7.03 -4.45
N GLU A 160 7.53 7.83 -5.48
CA GLU A 160 6.41 8.32 -6.33
C GLU A 160 5.64 7.18 -7.01
N THR A 161 6.35 6.14 -7.47
CA THR A 161 5.75 4.96 -8.10
C THR A 161 5.05 4.07 -7.07
N THR A 162 5.66 3.88 -5.90
CA THR A 162 5.06 3.17 -4.77
C THR A 162 3.76 3.86 -4.32
N CYS A 163 3.77 5.19 -4.23
CA CYS A 163 2.58 5.95 -3.87
C CYS A 163 1.47 5.82 -4.92
N TYR A 164 1.81 5.76 -6.21
CA TYR A 164 0.78 5.57 -7.24
C TYR A 164 0.17 4.16 -7.17
N ALA A 165 0.99 3.13 -7.00
CA ALA A 165 0.49 1.77 -6.78
C ALA A 165 -0.42 1.68 -5.55
N PHE A 166 -0.07 2.38 -4.48
CA PHE A 166 -0.90 2.54 -3.29
C PHE A 166 -2.24 3.21 -3.62
N MET A 167 -2.23 4.31 -4.37
CA MET A 167 -3.44 5.02 -4.78
C MET A 167 -4.37 4.14 -5.62
N GLN A 168 -3.82 3.36 -6.54
CA GLN A 168 -4.58 2.39 -7.33
C GLN A 168 -5.23 1.33 -6.44
N SER A 169 -4.46 0.74 -5.55
CA SER A 169 -4.92 -0.38 -4.73
C SER A 169 -5.98 0.02 -3.70
N MET A 170 -5.88 1.24 -3.15
CA MET A 170 -6.80 1.76 -2.14
C MET A 170 -7.97 2.55 -2.73
N GLY A 171 -8.10 2.55 -4.05
CA GLY A 171 -9.24 3.14 -4.74
C GLY A 171 -9.28 4.67 -4.75
N LEU A 172 -8.16 5.34 -4.45
CA LEU A 172 -8.05 6.78 -4.70
C LEU A 172 -8.16 7.05 -6.20
N VAL A 173 -7.61 6.13 -7.00
CA VAL A 173 -7.84 6.07 -8.44
C VAL A 173 -8.37 4.68 -8.82
N ASN A 174 -9.30 4.63 -9.76
CA ASN A 174 -9.78 3.39 -10.36
C ASN A 174 -9.18 3.26 -11.75
N ASP A 175 -8.14 2.41 -11.85
CA ASP A 175 -7.42 2.12 -13.08
C ASP A 175 -7.75 0.73 -13.65
N HIS A 176 -8.89 0.15 -13.29
CA HIS A 176 -9.40 -1.02 -13.99
C HIS A 176 -9.57 -0.69 -15.48
N ILE A 177 -9.24 -1.63 -16.36
CA ILE A 177 -9.48 -1.44 -17.78
C ILE A 177 -10.97 -1.30 -18.08
N ASN A 178 -11.29 -0.60 -19.17
CA ASN A 178 -12.66 -0.53 -19.65
C ASN A 178 -13.17 -1.95 -19.95
N GLY A 179 -14.39 -2.24 -19.53
CA GLY A 179 -14.97 -3.58 -19.64
C GLY A 179 -14.56 -4.57 -18.56
N CYS A 180 -13.68 -4.20 -17.63
CA CYS A 180 -13.40 -5.03 -16.45
C CYS A 180 -14.64 -5.15 -15.56
N CYS A 181 -14.87 -6.34 -15.01
CA CYS A 181 -16.00 -6.59 -14.11
C CYS A 181 -15.98 -5.75 -12.82
N CYS A 182 -14.85 -5.12 -12.52
CA CYS A 182 -14.65 -4.30 -11.31
C CYS A 182 -14.52 -2.79 -11.61
N LYS A 183 -14.73 -2.37 -12.86
CA LYS A 183 -14.62 -0.95 -13.30
C LYS A 183 -15.67 -0.05 -12.63
#